data_4b57bc6a63fb015b7adc1e7c6ac12094
#
_entry.id   4b57bc6a63fb015b7adc1e7c6ac12094
#
_cell.length_a   1.000
_cell.length_b   1.000
_cell.length_c   1.000
_cell.angle_alpha   90.00
_cell.angle_beta   90.00
_cell.angle_gamma   90.00
#
_symmetry.space_group_name_H-M   'P 1'
#
loop_
_entity.id
_entity.type
_entity.pdbx_description
1 polymer ?
#
loop_
_entity_poly.entity_id
_entity_poly.type
_entity_poly.pdbx_seq_one_letter_code
_entity_poly.pdbx_strand_id
1 'polypeptide(L)'
;MNGAYSALAGWFEYLNADCDYEKWSQYLYERACALGAPGGRALDIGCGSGAFTRALAARGFAVTGYDNSPAMLAKAEQLGAGGRVQYVLGDARKLRVLGGRADLAVCVNDCLNYIPPQDVPAFFRRVHGCLRRGGVFLFDVSSAYKLREVVGGNTFCEDREEVAWMWFNALHGDRVEMDVTLFVRGEDGRFTRSDEHHVQYIHEREALCSAAEGAGFTVRAVEGAFGDAADKLRENYLCVRA
;
A
#
# COMPACT_ATOMS: atom_id res chain seq x y z
N MET A 1 -3.47 -4.78 -22.56
CA MET A 1 -2.52 -4.30 -21.55
C MET A 1 -2.71 -5.17 -20.31
N ASN A 2 -1.65 -5.78 -19.81
CA ASN A 2 -1.71 -6.51 -18.56
C ASN A 2 -2.06 -5.52 -17.44
N GLY A 3 -2.88 -5.93 -16.46
CA GLY A 3 -3.20 -5.10 -15.31
C GLY A 3 -1.93 -4.76 -14.51
N ALA A 4 -1.96 -3.68 -13.73
CA ALA A 4 -0.87 -3.32 -12.83
C ALA A 4 -0.48 -4.52 -11.93
N TYR A 5 0.82 -4.68 -11.67
CA TYR A 5 1.37 -5.79 -10.86
C TYR A 5 1.11 -7.20 -11.41
N SER A 6 1.09 -7.40 -12.72
CA SER A 6 0.98 -8.74 -13.32
C SER A 6 2.34 -9.41 -13.53
N ALA A 7 3.28 -8.72 -14.17
CA ALA A 7 4.65 -9.19 -14.38
C ALA A 7 5.56 -8.85 -13.18
N LEU A 8 5.34 -7.70 -12.55
CA LEU A 8 6.05 -7.28 -11.34
C LEU A 8 5.83 -8.21 -10.14
N ALA A 9 4.67 -8.90 -10.05
CA ALA A 9 4.34 -9.70 -8.87
C ALA A 9 5.40 -10.75 -8.52
N GLY A 10 6.01 -11.38 -9.51
CA GLY A 10 7.09 -12.36 -9.31
C GLY A 10 8.37 -11.77 -8.73
N TRP A 11 8.64 -10.51 -9.02
CA TRP A 11 9.88 -9.81 -8.69
C TRP A 11 9.70 -8.70 -7.65
N PHE A 12 8.46 -8.46 -7.21
CA PHE A 12 8.11 -7.32 -6.37
C PHE A 12 8.95 -7.23 -5.09
N GLU A 13 9.06 -8.33 -4.33
CA GLU A 13 9.86 -8.33 -3.09
C GLU A 13 11.37 -8.22 -3.37
N TYR A 14 11.85 -8.81 -4.47
CA TYR A 14 13.25 -8.71 -4.88
C TYR A 14 13.63 -7.28 -5.29
N LEU A 15 12.76 -6.60 -6.05
CA LEU A 15 12.97 -5.23 -6.51
C LEU A 15 12.81 -4.21 -5.37
N ASN A 16 12.02 -4.54 -4.36
CA ASN A 16 11.82 -3.72 -3.16
C ASN A 16 12.58 -4.27 -1.94
N ALA A 17 13.71 -4.95 -2.14
CA ALA A 17 14.50 -5.51 -1.04
C ALA A 17 15.09 -4.44 -0.10
N ASP A 18 15.24 -3.21 -0.57
CA ASP A 18 15.62 -2.03 0.19
C ASP A 18 14.46 -1.44 1.03
N CYS A 19 13.22 -1.86 0.78
CA CYS A 19 12.09 -1.57 1.64
C CYS A 19 12.22 -2.38 2.93
N ASP A 20 12.61 -1.72 4.00
CA ASP A 20 12.74 -2.36 5.32
C ASP A 20 11.35 -2.69 5.89
N TYR A 21 10.74 -3.76 5.35
CA TYR A 21 9.40 -4.22 5.75
C TYR A 21 9.30 -4.55 7.23
N GLU A 22 10.39 -5.04 7.85
CA GLU A 22 10.41 -5.35 9.26
C GLU A 22 10.33 -4.09 10.10
N LYS A 23 11.20 -3.13 9.85
CA LYS A 23 11.19 -1.82 10.52
C LYS A 23 9.87 -1.09 10.31
N TRP A 24 9.33 -1.15 9.09
CA TRP A 24 8.06 -0.49 8.79
C TRP A 24 6.88 -1.17 9.50
N SER A 25 6.83 -2.49 9.48
CA SER A 25 5.78 -3.22 10.20
C SER A 25 5.87 -3.03 11.72
N GLN A 26 7.08 -2.88 12.26
CA GLN A 26 7.29 -2.54 13.66
C GLN A 26 6.75 -1.14 13.98
N TYR A 27 7.09 -0.14 13.16
CA TYR A 27 6.55 1.22 13.29
C TYR A 27 5.02 1.23 13.28
N LEU A 28 4.40 0.59 12.29
CA LEU A 28 2.93 0.51 12.19
C LEU A 28 2.31 -0.16 13.42
N TYR A 29 2.91 -1.23 13.90
CA TYR A 29 2.44 -1.93 15.11
C TYR A 29 2.53 -1.05 16.36
N GLU A 30 3.65 -0.34 16.56
CA GLU A 30 3.82 0.59 17.68
C GLU A 30 2.77 1.71 17.65
N ARG A 31 2.50 2.28 16.46
CA ARG A 31 1.45 3.29 16.29
C ARG A 31 0.06 2.73 16.53
N ALA A 32 -0.22 1.52 16.07
CA ALA A 32 -1.49 0.84 16.33
C ALA A 32 -1.69 0.61 17.84
N CYS A 33 -0.66 0.12 18.55
CA CYS A 33 -0.71 -0.07 20.01
C CYS A 33 -0.96 1.25 20.75
N ALA A 34 -0.22 2.31 20.40
CA ALA A 34 -0.36 3.63 21.01
C ALA A 34 -1.76 4.23 20.82
N LEU A 35 -2.45 3.86 19.74
CA LEU A 35 -3.81 4.29 19.43
C LEU A 35 -4.91 3.32 19.92
N GLY A 36 -4.56 2.24 20.65
CA GLY A 36 -5.51 1.33 21.27
C GLY A 36 -5.89 0.08 20.45
N ALA A 37 -5.08 -0.31 19.47
CA ALA A 37 -5.25 -1.52 18.68
C ALA A 37 -4.00 -2.45 18.79
N PRO A 38 -3.70 -3.04 19.96
CA PRO A 38 -2.52 -3.90 20.16
C PRO A 38 -2.70 -5.31 19.59
N GLY A 39 -3.88 -5.68 19.11
CA GLY A 39 -4.21 -7.01 18.60
C GLY A 39 -5.66 -7.09 18.13
N GLY A 40 -6.12 -8.29 17.83
CA GLY A 40 -7.48 -8.56 17.38
C GLY A 40 -7.54 -8.84 15.88
N ARG A 41 -8.48 -8.21 15.18
CA ARG A 41 -8.65 -8.36 13.72
C ARG A 41 -7.99 -7.20 13.00
N ALA A 42 -7.23 -7.50 11.96
CA ALA A 42 -6.66 -6.49 11.10
C ALA A 42 -7.12 -6.67 9.64
N LEU A 43 -7.24 -5.55 8.94
CA LEU A 43 -7.50 -5.47 7.51
C LEU A 43 -6.30 -4.79 6.85
N ASP A 44 -5.65 -5.50 5.92
CA ASP A 44 -4.54 -5.00 5.12
C ASP A 44 -5.04 -4.72 3.70
N ILE A 45 -5.23 -3.44 3.37
CA ILE A 45 -5.85 -2.97 2.13
C ILE A 45 -4.77 -2.64 1.11
N GLY A 46 -4.78 -3.30 -0.05
CA GLY A 46 -3.70 -3.28 -1.02
C GLY A 46 -2.52 -4.11 -0.52
N CYS A 47 -2.81 -5.31 0.00
CA CYS A 47 -1.81 -6.13 0.69
C CYS A 47 -0.67 -6.64 -0.22
N GLY A 48 -0.84 -6.57 -1.54
CA GLY A 48 0.15 -7.03 -2.50
C GLY A 48 0.58 -8.48 -2.26
N SER A 49 1.88 -8.74 -2.19
CA SER A 49 2.48 -10.05 -1.88
C SER A 49 2.32 -10.47 -0.41
N GLY A 50 1.66 -9.66 0.42
CA GLY A 50 1.32 -9.99 1.80
C GLY A 50 2.41 -9.74 2.84
N ALA A 51 3.42 -8.94 2.56
CA ALA A 51 4.51 -8.67 3.50
C ALA A 51 4.00 -8.09 4.83
N PHE A 52 3.19 -7.03 4.79
CA PHE A 52 2.57 -6.45 6.00
C PHE A 52 1.52 -7.37 6.61
N THR A 53 0.74 -8.09 5.79
CA THR A 53 -0.22 -9.11 6.25
C THR A 53 0.48 -10.16 7.13
N ARG A 54 1.59 -10.73 6.66
CA ARG A 54 2.38 -11.71 7.42
C ARG A 54 2.96 -11.12 8.70
N ALA A 55 3.48 -9.90 8.62
CA ALA A 55 4.07 -9.21 9.76
C ALA A 55 3.04 -8.91 10.87
N LEU A 56 1.82 -8.51 10.51
CA LEU A 56 0.72 -8.31 11.46
C LEU A 56 0.24 -9.64 12.05
N ALA A 57 0.17 -10.70 11.23
CA ALA A 57 -0.20 -12.04 11.71
C ALA A 57 0.82 -12.60 12.70
N ALA A 58 2.11 -12.37 12.47
CA ALA A 58 3.19 -12.76 13.40
C ALA A 58 3.07 -12.05 14.75
N ARG A 59 2.45 -10.85 14.79
CA ARG A 59 2.15 -10.09 16.02
C ARG A 59 0.79 -10.46 16.65
N GLY A 60 0.15 -11.52 16.16
CA GLY A 60 -1.06 -12.10 16.76
C GLY A 60 -2.39 -11.57 16.22
N PHE A 61 -2.40 -10.71 15.20
CA PHE A 61 -3.64 -10.32 14.55
C PHE A 61 -4.23 -11.47 13.71
N ALA A 62 -5.54 -11.53 13.64
CA ALA A 62 -6.25 -12.25 12.59
C ALA A 62 -6.41 -11.30 11.40
N VAL A 63 -5.67 -11.54 10.30
CA VAL A 63 -5.52 -10.56 9.21
C VAL A 63 -6.32 -10.99 7.98
N THR A 64 -7.07 -10.04 7.41
CA THR A 64 -7.61 -10.16 6.06
C THR A 64 -6.82 -9.25 5.14
N GLY A 65 -6.02 -9.83 4.24
CA GLY A 65 -5.35 -9.11 3.15
C GLY A 65 -6.30 -8.95 1.97
N TYR A 66 -6.41 -7.73 1.45
CA TYR A 66 -7.32 -7.38 0.37
C TYR A 66 -6.55 -6.71 -0.77
N ASP A 67 -6.57 -7.29 -1.96
CA ASP A 67 -5.89 -6.75 -3.13
C ASP A 67 -6.69 -6.99 -4.41
N ASN A 68 -6.47 -6.18 -5.44
CA ASN A 68 -7.12 -6.31 -6.73
C ASN A 68 -6.30 -7.08 -7.77
N SER A 69 -5.05 -7.44 -7.47
CA SER A 69 -4.16 -8.21 -8.34
C SER A 69 -4.18 -9.70 -8.00
N PRO A 70 -4.73 -10.56 -8.88
CA PRO A 70 -4.68 -12.00 -8.67
C PRO A 70 -3.25 -12.54 -8.59
N ALA A 71 -2.32 -11.94 -9.35
CA ALA A 71 -0.92 -12.36 -9.36
C ALA A 71 -0.22 -12.07 -8.04
N MET A 72 -0.48 -10.89 -7.45
CA MET A 72 0.03 -10.54 -6.12
C MET A 72 -0.53 -11.46 -5.05
N LEU A 73 -1.83 -11.74 -5.05
CA LEU A 73 -2.44 -12.66 -4.08
C LEU A 73 -1.92 -14.10 -4.23
N ALA A 74 -1.73 -14.58 -5.46
CA ALA A 74 -1.11 -15.89 -5.68
C ALA A 74 0.31 -15.94 -5.08
N LYS A 75 1.10 -14.86 -5.20
CA LYS A 75 2.40 -14.76 -4.56
C LYS A 75 2.29 -14.73 -3.03
N ALA A 76 1.33 -13.99 -2.49
CA ALA A 76 1.07 -13.92 -1.06
C ALA A 76 0.72 -15.30 -0.47
N GLU A 77 -0.10 -16.08 -1.16
CA GLU A 77 -0.45 -17.46 -0.77
C GLU A 77 0.74 -18.40 -0.82
N GLN A 78 1.60 -18.30 -1.87
CA GLN A 78 2.84 -19.10 -1.98
C GLN A 78 3.81 -18.85 -0.83
N LEU A 79 3.94 -17.61 -0.39
CA LEU A 79 4.84 -17.23 0.71
C LEU A 79 4.30 -17.69 2.07
N GLY A 80 3.02 -18.08 2.13
CA GLY A 80 2.38 -18.58 3.34
C GLY A 80 2.25 -17.54 4.44
N ALA A 81 1.35 -17.72 5.37
CA ALA A 81 1.16 -16.76 6.45
C ALA A 81 0.74 -17.39 7.79
N GLY A 82 0.68 -18.70 7.89
CA GLY A 82 0.16 -19.37 9.08
C GLY A 82 -1.34 -19.15 9.29
N GLY A 83 -1.96 -19.90 10.15
CA GLY A 83 -3.41 -20.15 10.24
C GLY A 83 -4.37 -18.99 10.60
N ARG A 84 -3.93 -17.73 10.57
CA ARG A 84 -4.81 -16.56 10.88
C ARG A 84 -4.86 -15.53 9.77
N VAL A 85 -4.51 -15.91 8.56
CA VAL A 85 -4.54 -15.01 7.40
C VAL A 85 -5.56 -15.52 6.39
N GLN A 86 -6.31 -14.58 5.83
CA GLN A 86 -7.19 -14.78 4.69
C GLN A 86 -6.87 -13.73 3.63
N TYR A 87 -6.68 -14.17 2.38
CA TYR A 87 -6.55 -13.25 1.25
C TYR A 87 -7.86 -13.15 0.48
N VAL A 88 -8.20 -11.94 0.03
CA VAL A 88 -9.45 -11.63 -0.67
C VAL A 88 -9.17 -10.79 -1.90
N LEU A 89 -9.55 -11.31 -3.05
CA LEU A 89 -9.49 -10.56 -4.31
C LEU A 89 -10.62 -9.54 -4.38
N GLY A 90 -10.26 -8.27 -4.58
CA GLY A 90 -11.26 -7.22 -4.75
C GLY A 90 -10.68 -5.81 -4.87
N ASP A 91 -11.51 -4.90 -5.34
CA ASP A 91 -11.20 -3.48 -5.47
C ASP A 91 -11.42 -2.76 -4.12
N ALA A 92 -10.39 -2.10 -3.60
CA ALA A 92 -10.44 -1.34 -2.34
C ALA A 92 -11.59 -0.31 -2.32
N ARG A 93 -11.95 0.24 -3.48
CA ARG A 93 -13.10 1.15 -3.63
C ARG A 93 -14.45 0.47 -3.39
N LYS A 94 -14.49 -0.87 -3.33
CA LYS A 94 -15.70 -1.68 -3.08
C LYS A 94 -15.60 -2.48 -1.79
N LEU A 95 -14.68 -2.12 -0.91
CA LEU A 95 -14.42 -2.77 0.37
C LEU A 95 -15.71 -2.99 1.18
N ARG A 96 -15.82 -4.16 1.82
CA ARG A 96 -16.95 -4.56 2.67
C ARG A 96 -16.45 -5.18 3.96
N VAL A 97 -17.28 -5.16 4.98
CA VAL A 97 -17.01 -5.89 6.23
C VAL A 97 -17.00 -7.40 5.95
N LEU A 98 -15.89 -8.05 6.30
CA LEU A 98 -15.69 -9.48 6.16
C LEU A 98 -15.49 -10.10 7.55
N GLY A 99 -16.38 -11.00 7.93
CA GLY A 99 -16.22 -11.77 9.18
C GLY A 99 -16.29 -10.97 10.49
N GLY A 100 -16.74 -9.72 10.45
CA GLY A 100 -16.82 -8.81 11.60
C GLY A 100 -15.91 -7.59 11.45
N ARG A 101 -16.12 -6.59 12.32
CA ARG A 101 -15.36 -5.34 12.28
C ARG A 101 -13.94 -5.52 12.79
N ALA A 102 -13.00 -4.85 12.16
CA ALA A 102 -11.58 -4.90 12.50
C ALA A 102 -11.23 -3.91 13.63
N ASP A 103 -10.18 -4.23 14.37
CA ASP A 103 -9.53 -3.34 15.35
C ASP A 103 -8.57 -2.39 14.67
N LEU A 104 -7.89 -2.88 13.63
CA LEU A 104 -6.89 -2.18 12.84
C LEU A 104 -7.21 -2.31 11.34
N ALA A 105 -7.08 -1.24 10.60
CA ALA A 105 -6.96 -1.25 9.16
C ALA A 105 -5.63 -0.59 8.77
N VAL A 106 -4.91 -1.16 7.81
CA VAL A 106 -3.74 -0.55 7.20
C VAL A 106 -3.96 -0.43 5.69
N CYS A 107 -3.45 0.64 5.09
CA CYS A 107 -3.43 0.85 3.64
C CYS A 107 -2.10 1.54 3.33
N VAL A 108 -1.06 0.75 3.15
CA VAL A 108 0.34 1.21 3.16
C VAL A 108 1.06 0.88 1.86
N ASN A 109 2.27 1.42 1.75
CA ASN A 109 3.12 1.30 0.56
C ASN A 109 2.48 1.91 -0.69
N ASP A 110 2.08 3.18 -0.58
CA ASP A 110 1.52 4.00 -1.67
C ASP A 110 0.20 3.50 -2.25
N CYS A 111 -0.47 2.53 -1.62
CA CYS A 111 -1.71 1.96 -2.13
C CYS A 111 -2.79 3.03 -2.35
N LEU A 112 -2.89 4.01 -1.45
CA LEU A 112 -3.87 5.10 -1.58
C LEU A 112 -3.62 5.98 -2.82
N ASN A 113 -2.37 6.11 -3.28
CA ASN A 113 -2.06 6.88 -4.49
C ASN A 113 -2.67 6.26 -5.77
N TYR A 114 -3.12 5.01 -5.73
CA TYR A 114 -3.85 4.37 -6.84
C TYR A 114 -5.35 4.68 -6.84
N ILE A 115 -5.86 5.36 -5.82
CA ILE A 115 -7.28 5.74 -5.71
C ILE A 115 -7.45 7.17 -6.24
N PRO A 116 -8.29 7.38 -7.28
CA PRO A 116 -8.55 8.74 -7.79
C PRO A 116 -9.08 9.68 -6.68
N PRO A 117 -8.72 10.97 -6.68
CA PRO A 117 -9.11 11.91 -5.63
C PRO A 117 -10.62 11.95 -5.35
N GLN A 118 -11.45 11.84 -6.39
CA GLN A 118 -12.91 11.83 -6.26
C GLN A 118 -13.46 10.58 -5.54
N ASP A 119 -12.72 9.47 -5.53
CA ASP A 119 -13.12 8.22 -4.89
C ASP A 119 -12.66 8.11 -3.42
N VAL A 120 -11.68 8.93 -3.00
CA VAL A 120 -11.09 8.90 -1.65
C VAL A 120 -12.14 9.07 -0.54
N PRO A 121 -13.09 10.04 -0.61
CA PRO A 121 -14.09 10.18 0.45
C PRO A 121 -14.99 8.94 0.58
N ALA A 122 -15.32 8.28 -0.53
CA ALA A 122 -16.10 7.04 -0.52
C ALA A 122 -15.29 5.87 0.03
N PHE A 123 -14.02 5.76 -0.33
CA PHE A 123 -13.10 4.77 0.20
C PHE A 123 -12.96 4.92 1.73
N PHE A 124 -12.71 6.11 2.25
CA PHE A 124 -12.59 6.32 3.71
C PHE A 124 -13.88 5.96 4.46
N ARG A 125 -15.07 6.29 3.92
CA ARG A 125 -16.35 5.84 4.53
C ARG A 125 -16.46 4.32 4.58
N ARG A 126 -15.95 3.59 3.58
CA ARG A 126 -15.95 2.13 3.58
C ARG A 126 -14.99 1.56 4.62
N VAL A 127 -13.77 2.08 4.70
CA VAL A 127 -12.80 1.68 5.74
C VAL A 127 -13.38 1.95 7.13
N HIS A 128 -13.97 3.14 7.34
CA HIS A 128 -14.67 3.46 8.59
C HIS A 128 -15.76 2.42 8.93
N GLY A 129 -16.56 2.01 7.94
CA GLY A 129 -17.57 0.95 8.13
C GLY A 129 -16.99 -0.41 8.51
N CYS A 130 -15.77 -0.72 8.08
CA CYS A 130 -15.08 -1.98 8.38
C CYS A 130 -14.44 -2.02 9.78
N LEU A 131 -14.17 -0.89 10.39
CA LEU A 131 -13.58 -0.81 11.72
C LEU A 131 -14.65 -0.84 12.83
N ARG A 132 -14.29 -1.32 14.02
CA ARG A 132 -15.09 -1.10 15.23
C ARG A 132 -14.98 0.37 15.70
N ARG A 133 -15.85 0.80 16.59
CA ARG A 133 -15.70 2.10 17.28
C ARG A 133 -14.40 2.11 18.07
N GLY A 134 -13.61 3.17 17.97
CA GLY A 134 -12.25 3.26 18.51
C GLY A 134 -11.22 2.42 17.73
N GLY A 135 -11.60 1.82 16.59
CA GLY A 135 -10.65 1.13 15.72
C GLY A 135 -9.70 2.09 15.02
N VAL A 136 -8.51 1.60 14.71
CA VAL A 136 -7.39 2.39 14.17
C VAL A 136 -7.29 2.21 12.67
N PHE A 137 -7.06 3.29 11.94
CA PHE A 137 -6.73 3.27 10.52
C PHE A 137 -5.39 3.96 10.29
N LEU A 138 -4.40 3.21 9.80
CA LEU A 138 -3.09 3.70 9.41
C LEU A 138 -2.95 3.61 7.90
N PHE A 139 -2.60 4.70 7.26
CA PHE A 139 -2.32 4.69 5.83
C PHE A 139 -1.18 5.62 5.50
N ASP A 140 -0.53 5.37 4.37
CA ASP A 140 0.49 6.27 3.84
C ASP A 140 0.23 6.64 2.40
N VAL A 141 0.93 7.69 1.99
CA VAL A 141 1.02 8.12 0.60
C VAL A 141 2.46 8.51 0.26
N SER A 142 2.86 8.30 -0.97
CA SER A 142 3.89 9.10 -1.61
C SER A 142 3.41 10.55 -1.62
N SER A 143 4.17 11.44 -0.99
CA SER A 143 3.75 12.83 -0.82
C SER A 143 3.59 13.57 -2.14
N ALA A 144 2.84 14.66 -2.13
CA ALA A 144 2.70 15.54 -3.29
C ALA A 144 4.08 16.04 -3.77
N TYR A 145 4.98 16.35 -2.83
CA TYR A 145 6.37 16.73 -3.14
C TYR A 145 7.11 15.60 -3.87
N LYS A 146 7.07 14.36 -3.35
CA LYS A 146 7.72 13.22 -4.00
C LYS A 146 7.22 13.01 -5.41
N LEU A 147 5.90 13.00 -5.60
CA LEU A 147 5.31 12.71 -6.90
C LEU A 147 5.57 13.83 -7.93
N ARG A 148 5.62 15.10 -7.51
CA ARG A 148 5.89 16.22 -8.43
C ARG A 148 7.38 16.41 -8.71
N GLU A 149 8.19 16.48 -7.65
CA GLU A 149 9.57 16.97 -7.75
C GLU A 149 10.59 15.82 -7.92
N VAL A 150 10.26 14.63 -7.43
CA VAL A 150 11.21 13.50 -7.44
C VAL A 150 10.86 12.47 -8.51
N VAL A 151 9.57 12.13 -8.63
CA VAL A 151 9.12 11.07 -9.55
C VAL A 151 8.66 11.63 -10.89
N GLY A 152 7.83 12.68 -10.86
CA GLY A 152 7.23 13.27 -12.05
C GLY A 152 8.26 13.78 -13.05
N GLY A 153 8.20 13.29 -14.28
CA GLY A 153 9.11 13.67 -15.36
C GLY A 153 10.51 13.06 -15.28
N ASN A 154 10.82 12.23 -14.28
CA ASN A 154 12.09 11.53 -14.17
C ASN A 154 12.00 10.10 -14.68
N THR A 155 13.15 9.56 -15.06
CA THR A 155 13.32 8.16 -15.46
C THR A 155 14.24 7.47 -14.46
N PHE A 156 13.84 6.29 -14.01
CA PHE A 156 14.63 5.44 -13.16
C PHE A 156 14.93 4.14 -13.89
N CYS A 157 16.09 3.56 -13.65
CA CYS A 157 16.45 2.24 -14.16
C CYS A 157 17.40 1.55 -13.20
N GLU A 158 17.35 0.26 -13.21
CA GLU A 158 18.29 -0.57 -12.48
C GLU A 158 18.58 -1.84 -13.29
N ASP A 159 19.82 -2.27 -13.28
CA ASP A 159 20.28 -3.50 -13.92
C ASP A 159 20.85 -4.42 -12.84
N ARG A 160 20.11 -5.50 -12.56
CA ARG A 160 20.52 -6.58 -11.65
C ARG A 160 20.72 -7.86 -12.45
N GLU A 161 21.45 -8.82 -11.90
CA GLU A 161 21.82 -10.06 -12.61
C GLU A 161 20.63 -10.79 -13.24
N GLU A 162 19.52 -10.92 -12.51
CA GLU A 162 18.34 -11.69 -12.90
C GLU A 162 17.26 -10.83 -13.56
N VAL A 163 17.22 -9.53 -13.28
CA VAL A 163 16.19 -8.63 -13.74
C VAL A 163 16.71 -7.21 -13.91
N ALA A 164 16.44 -6.60 -15.06
CA ALA A 164 16.61 -5.18 -15.29
C ALA A 164 15.26 -4.51 -15.47
N TRP A 165 15.15 -3.27 -15.05
CA TRP A 165 13.93 -2.50 -15.24
C TRP A 165 14.21 -1.05 -15.61
N MET A 166 13.26 -0.48 -16.36
CA MET A 166 13.20 0.94 -16.69
C MET A 166 11.83 1.46 -16.31
N TRP A 167 11.82 2.62 -15.68
CA TRP A 167 10.61 3.26 -15.17
C TRP A 167 10.55 4.69 -15.67
N PHE A 168 9.68 4.95 -16.63
CA PHE A 168 9.47 6.24 -17.24
C PHE A 168 8.24 6.89 -16.61
N ASN A 169 8.38 8.14 -16.16
CA ASN A 169 7.31 8.86 -15.48
C ASN A 169 6.95 10.12 -16.25
N ALA A 170 5.66 10.39 -16.32
CA ALA A 170 5.10 11.61 -16.90
C ALA A 170 4.12 12.25 -15.92
N LEU A 171 4.40 13.50 -15.55
CA LEU A 171 3.52 14.29 -14.68
C LEU A 171 2.40 14.93 -15.50
N HIS A 172 1.15 14.65 -15.16
CA HIS A 172 -0.05 15.19 -15.79
C HIS A 172 -0.99 15.80 -14.76
N GLY A 173 -0.78 17.06 -14.42
CA GLY A 173 -1.61 17.77 -13.45
C GLY A 173 -1.55 17.15 -12.05
N ASP A 174 -2.59 16.43 -11.69
CA ASP A 174 -2.76 15.79 -10.37
C ASP A 174 -2.37 14.30 -10.33
N ARG A 175 -1.71 13.79 -11.36
CA ARG A 175 -1.28 12.40 -11.42
C ARG A 175 0.06 12.22 -12.11
N VAL A 176 0.73 11.14 -11.79
CA VAL A 176 1.90 10.63 -12.50
C VAL A 176 1.53 9.35 -13.21
N GLU A 177 1.72 9.31 -14.52
CA GLU A 177 1.63 8.11 -15.33
C GLU A 177 3.03 7.47 -15.41
N MET A 178 3.09 6.17 -15.21
CA MET A 178 4.33 5.42 -15.00
C MET A 178 4.34 4.21 -15.91
N ASP A 179 5.24 4.20 -16.90
CA ASP A 179 5.49 3.07 -17.77
C ASP A 179 6.70 2.28 -17.28
N VAL A 180 6.47 1.07 -16.84
CA VAL A 180 7.51 0.18 -16.30
C VAL A 180 7.79 -0.93 -17.31
N THR A 181 9.03 -1.03 -17.76
CA THR A 181 9.51 -2.14 -18.58
C THR A 181 10.44 -3.01 -17.74
N LEU A 182 10.14 -4.29 -17.68
CA LEU A 182 10.97 -5.32 -17.05
C LEU A 182 11.62 -6.20 -18.10
N PHE A 183 12.86 -6.59 -17.86
CA PHE A 183 13.58 -7.61 -18.59
C PHE A 183 14.01 -8.68 -17.60
N VAL A 184 13.41 -9.86 -17.67
CA VAL A 184 13.69 -10.98 -16.76
C VAL A 184 14.56 -11.99 -17.50
N ARG A 185 15.69 -12.38 -16.91
CA ARG A 185 16.62 -13.36 -17.46
C ARG A 185 16.07 -14.76 -17.29
N GLY A 186 16.00 -15.50 -18.40
CA GLY A 186 15.64 -16.91 -18.42
C GLY A 186 16.86 -17.81 -18.20
N GLU A 187 16.62 -19.09 -17.95
CA GLU A 187 17.67 -20.11 -17.79
C GLU A 187 18.58 -20.25 -19.02
N ASP A 188 18.06 -19.93 -20.20
CA ASP A 188 18.80 -19.92 -21.47
C ASP A 188 19.63 -18.64 -21.69
N GLY A 189 19.65 -17.73 -20.70
CA GLY A 189 20.36 -16.45 -20.74
C GLY A 189 19.67 -15.35 -21.56
N ARG A 190 18.51 -15.62 -22.15
CA ARG A 190 17.73 -14.62 -22.88
C ARG A 190 16.84 -13.84 -21.92
N PHE A 191 16.51 -12.60 -22.31
CA PHE A 191 15.62 -11.75 -21.52
C PHE A 191 14.20 -11.77 -22.09
N THR A 192 13.24 -11.97 -21.22
CA THR A 192 11.83 -11.78 -21.54
C THR A 192 11.41 -10.39 -21.12
N ARG A 193 10.88 -9.60 -22.05
CA ARG A 193 10.35 -8.26 -21.80
C ARG A 193 8.89 -8.33 -21.37
N SER A 194 8.55 -7.53 -20.36
CA SER A 194 7.16 -7.26 -19.95
C SER A 194 6.98 -5.77 -19.69
N ASP A 195 5.83 -5.23 -20.05
CA ASP A 195 5.50 -3.83 -19.85
C ASP A 195 4.26 -3.71 -18.98
N GLU A 196 4.28 -2.77 -18.03
CA GLU A 196 3.16 -2.41 -17.18
C GLU A 196 2.95 -0.90 -17.19
N HIS A 197 1.70 -0.48 -17.02
CA HIS A 197 1.32 0.92 -16.91
C HIS A 197 0.64 1.15 -15.56
N HIS A 198 1.13 2.14 -14.81
CA HIS A 198 0.61 2.51 -13.51
C HIS A 198 0.21 3.99 -13.53
N VAL A 199 -0.77 4.33 -12.71
CA VAL A 199 -1.18 5.72 -12.48
C VAL A 199 -1.25 5.95 -10.99
N GLN A 200 -0.46 6.90 -10.49
CA GLN A 200 -0.56 7.38 -9.11
C GLN A 200 -1.08 8.81 -9.09
N TYR A 201 -2.08 9.05 -8.25
CA TYR A 201 -2.69 10.35 -8.04
C TYR A 201 -1.97 11.09 -6.92
N ILE A 202 -1.83 12.39 -7.11
CA ILE A 202 -1.26 13.30 -6.12
C ILE A 202 -2.37 13.72 -5.17
N HIS A 203 -2.17 13.45 -3.89
CA HIS A 203 -3.10 13.86 -2.84
C HIS A 203 -2.47 14.94 -1.98
N GLU A 204 -3.17 16.04 -1.80
CA GLU A 204 -2.76 17.07 -0.85
C GLU A 204 -3.13 16.66 0.58
N ARG A 205 -2.26 16.96 1.54
CA ARG A 205 -2.43 16.60 2.95
C ARG A 205 -3.76 17.08 3.52
N GLU A 206 -4.09 18.34 3.26
CA GLU A 206 -5.32 18.96 3.75
C GLU A 206 -6.58 18.28 3.20
N ALA A 207 -6.53 17.86 1.94
CA ALA A 207 -7.63 17.14 1.29
C ALA A 207 -7.82 15.75 1.90
N LEU A 208 -6.72 15.02 2.19
CA LEU A 208 -6.79 13.71 2.84
C LEU A 208 -7.30 13.82 4.27
N CYS A 209 -6.80 14.79 5.07
CA CYS A 209 -7.29 15.03 6.42
C CYS A 209 -8.79 15.35 6.41
N SER A 210 -9.23 16.29 5.56
CA SER A 210 -10.64 16.66 5.44
C SER A 210 -11.52 15.48 5.01
N ALA A 211 -11.06 14.65 4.08
CA ALA A 211 -11.80 13.48 3.64
C ALA A 211 -11.90 12.41 4.75
N ALA A 212 -10.85 12.20 5.55
CA ALA A 212 -10.84 11.28 6.68
C ALA A 212 -11.80 11.76 7.78
N GLU A 213 -11.75 13.03 8.15
CA GLU A 213 -12.64 13.63 9.13
C GLU A 213 -14.11 13.60 8.66
N GLY A 214 -14.35 13.92 7.38
CA GLY A 214 -15.69 13.82 6.77
C GLY A 214 -16.23 12.39 6.71
N ALA A 215 -15.37 11.38 6.80
CA ALA A 215 -15.75 9.97 6.92
C ALA A 215 -15.99 9.50 8.37
N GLY A 216 -15.73 10.35 9.37
CA GLY A 216 -15.93 10.04 10.80
C GLY A 216 -14.66 9.56 11.51
N PHE A 217 -13.49 9.79 10.94
CA PHE A 217 -12.20 9.59 11.62
C PHE A 217 -11.76 10.83 12.38
N THR A 218 -11.01 10.63 13.46
CA THR A 218 -10.16 11.66 14.05
C THR A 218 -8.74 11.43 13.56
N VAL A 219 -8.16 12.37 12.83
CA VAL A 219 -6.75 12.36 12.44
C VAL A 219 -5.91 12.75 13.68
N ARG A 220 -5.11 11.83 14.17
CA ARG A 220 -4.28 12.02 15.38
C ARG A 220 -2.92 12.62 15.06
N ALA A 221 -2.32 12.20 13.96
CA ALA A 221 -1.05 12.71 13.48
C ALA A 221 -0.87 12.45 11.98
N VAL A 222 0.00 13.25 11.35
CA VAL A 222 0.60 12.96 10.06
C VAL A 222 2.11 13.03 10.26
N GLU A 223 2.80 11.93 10.00
CA GLU A 223 4.23 11.75 10.25
C GLU A 223 4.96 11.40 8.94
N GLY A 224 6.25 11.71 8.82
CA GLY A 224 7.09 11.21 7.74
C GLY A 224 7.41 9.72 7.89
N ALA A 225 8.30 9.18 7.05
CA ALA A 225 8.69 7.78 7.14
C ALA A 225 9.23 7.43 8.53
N PHE A 226 8.71 6.37 9.13
CA PHE A 226 9.07 5.90 10.47
C PHE A 226 8.92 6.96 11.59
N GLY A 227 8.09 7.97 11.39
CA GLY A 227 7.92 9.08 12.34
C GLY A 227 8.96 10.19 12.20
N ASP A 228 9.80 10.17 11.17
CA ASP A 228 10.79 11.23 10.93
C ASP A 228 10.08 12.49 10.39
N ALA A 229 10.12 13.56 11.18
CA ALA A 229 9.52 14.85 10.82
C ALA A 229 10.27 15.56 9.67
N ALA A 230 11.51 15.17 9.38
CA ALA A 230 12.30 15.75 8.29
C ALA A 230 12.02 15.07 6.93
N ASP A 231 11.42 13.88 6.93
CA ASP A 231 11.07 13.20 5.69
C ASP A 231 9.93 13.93 4.96
N LYS A 232 10.19 14.25 3.70
CA LYS A 232 9.24 14.93 2.81
C LYS A 232 8.66 14.00 1.75
N LEU A 233 9.13 12.76 1.68
CA LEU A 233 8.81 11.85 0.58
C LEU A 233 7.57 11.02 0.86
N ARG A 234 7.28 10.75 2.14
CA ARG A 234 6.17 9.92 2.59
C ARG A 234 5.38 10.60 3.69
N GLU A 235 4.08 10.43 3.66
CA GLU A 235 3.20 10.88 4.72
C GLU A 235 2.43 9.69 5.27
N ASN A 236 2.58 9.43 6.58
CA ASN A 236 1.85 8.40 7.32
C ASN A 236 0.75 9.06 8.14
N TYR A 237 -0.47 8.64 7.91
CA TYR A 237 -1.67 9.16 8.58
C TYR A 237 -2.13 8.21 9.67
N LEU A 238 -2.28 8.72 10.87
CA LEU A 238 -2.72 7.99 12.05
C LEU A 238 -4.13 8.42 12.41
N CYS A 239 -5.11 7.56 12.18
CA CYS A 239 -6.52 7.88 12.32
C CYS A 239 -7.22 6.94 13.30
N VAL A 240 -8.20 7.45 14.02
CA VAL A 240 -9.04 6.65 14.93
C VAL A 240 -10.51 6.86 14.55
N ARG A 241 -11.27 5.78 14.44
CA ARG A 241 -12.70 5.84 14.25
C ARG A 241 -13.39 6.40 15.50
N ALA A 242 -14.11 7.52 15.39
CA ALA A 242 -14.91 8.11 16.45
C ALA A 242 -16.12 7.23 16.85
#